data_c5d07702c26272f34056a9a15bbf085c
#
_entry.id   c5d07702c26272f34056a9a15bbf085c
#
_cell.length_a   1.000
_cell.length_b   1.000
_cell.length_c   1.000
_cell.angle_alpha   90.00
_cell.angle_beta   90.00
_cell.angle_gamma   90.00
#
_symmetry.space_group_name_H-M   'P 1'
#
loop_
_entity.id
_entity.type
_entity.pdbx_description
1 polymer ?
#
loop_
_entity_poly.entity_id
_entity_poly.type
_entity_poly.pdbx_seq_one_letter_code
_entity_poly.pdbx_strand_id
1 'polypeptide(L)'
;MKKKNTRILAKRKRKISKRLKRRQWEDQATPMFRASNMHYEMDGRHEGIASGGIGAIHVMNKKLGFVEEMDQVLHLLKRHLPYHESDHVLNIAYNVLAGGTCLEDIELQRQNEAWLEAVGAAIIPDPTTEGDFLRRFSEWQIIELMEAINTTRKKAWAKQPKSFFEKAIINVDGTMAETSGECKQGMDISHDGIWGYAPLVVSLSQTREPLYLINRSGNAPSHLDSAQWIDRSLDLVTDTFKDIWIRGDTDFSLTAHLDKWDTRCKFVFGMDARQNLIARAEPIVEEQWEELRRKPKYKVKTKKRKRPLNVKERIVKEREFLNIRTISEQVAEFDYRPVRCQKTYRMVVLRKNLTVEKGDLALFDDIRYFFYITNDWIMTAPEIVYFSNARCDHENDIEQLKNGINAMRMPVNDLLSNWAYMVIGSLAWNMKAWYGLLTPNKALRHQIIRMEFKRFINTFIKIPCIIIKTGRRLIYRLVGYNSYTKDFFKTFSAIKLLQLE
;
A
#
# COMPACT_ATOMS: atom_id res chain seq x y z
N MET A 1 0.78 19.61 -23.92
CA MET A 1 2.27 19.65 -23.93
C MET A 1 2.76 20.57 -25.07
N LYS A 2 3.71 21.48 -24.81
CA LYS A 2 4.24 22.39 -25.83
C LYS A 2 4.91 21.63 -26.98
N LYS A 3 4.74 22.05 -28.24
CA LYS A 3 5.35 21.42 -29.45
C LYS A 3 6.85 21.15 -29.29
N LYS A 4 7.60 22.08 -28.67
CA LYS A 4 9.04 21.96 -28.35
C LYS A 4 9.32 20.69 -27.50
N ASN A 5 8.56 20.46 -26.42
CA ASN A 5 8.74 19.31 -25.53
C ASN A 5 8.48 17.99 -26.29
N THR A 6 7.47 17.95 -27.16
CA THR A 6 7.16 16.77 -27.98
C THR A 6 8.34 16.38 -28.86
N ARG A 7 8.98 17.37 -29.53
CA ARG A 7 10.16 17.13 -30.39
C ARG A 7 11.35 16.60 -29.56
N ILE A 8 11.62 17.19 -28.38
CA ILE A 8 12.71 16.76 -27.51
C ILE A 8 12.50 15.32 -27.05
N LEU A 9 11.29 14.98 -26.59
CA LEU A 9 10.97 13.62 -26.15
C LEU A 9 11.10 12.60 -27.29
N ALA A 10 10.62 12.92 -28.49
CA ALA A 10 10.75 12.05 -29.65
C ALA A 10 12.23 11.79 -30.00
N LYS A 11 13.07 12.84 -29.99
CA LYS A 11 14.52 12.72 -30.25
C LYS A 11 15.20 11.83 -29.21
N ARG A 12 14.92 12.03 -27.91
CA ARG A 12 15.49 11.22 -26.81
C ARG A 12 15.02 9.76 -26.88
N LYS A 13 13.73 9.53 -27.11
CA LYS A 13 13.18 8.19 -27.31
C LYS A 13 13.87 7.46 -28.45
N ARG A 14 14.02 8.12 -29.61
CA ARG A 14 14.70 7.53 -30.79
C ARG A 14 16.15 7.15 -30.47
N LYS A 15 16.91 8.04 -29.80
CA LYS A 15 18.32 7.80 -29.42
C LYS A 15 18.42 6.57 -28.47
N ILE A 16 17.59 6.52 -27.45
CA ILE A 16 17.60 5.41 -26.49
C ILE A 16 17.14 4.11 -27.15
N SER A 17 16.02 4.13 -27.90
CA SER A 17 15.52 2.94 -28.61
C SER A 17 16.55 2.38 -29.61
N LYS A 18 17.29 3.25 -30.33
CA LYS A 18 18.35 2.81 -31.22
C LYS A 18 19.47 2.07 -30.46
N ARG A 19 19.88 2.60 -29.31
CA ARG A 19 20.91 1.98 -28.45
C ARG A 19 20.46 0.64 -27.88
N LEU A 20 19.22 0.57 -27.37
CA LEU A 20 18.68 -0.64 -26.71
C LEU A 20 18.27 -1.74 -27.69
N LYS A 21 18.06 -1.41 -28.99
CA LYS A 21 17.70 -2.39 -30.01
C LYS A 21 18.90 -3.11 -30.61
N ARG A 22 20.12 -2.71 -30.32
CA ARG A 22 21.31 -3.41 -30.76
C ARG A 22 21.34 -4.80 -30.14
N ARG A 23 21.06 -5.83 -30.91
CA ARG A 23 20.91 -7.22 -30.46
C ARG A 23 22.13 -8.10 -30.63
N GLN A 24 23.00 -7.70 -31.57
CA GLN A 24 24.24 -8.41 -31.85
C GLN A 24 25.41 -7.53 -31.42
N TRP A 25 26.28 -8.10 -30.61
CA TRP A 25 27.50 -7.50 -30.14
C TRP A 25 28.63 -8.44 -30.54
N GLU A 26 29.68 -7.90 -31.04
CA GLU A 26 30.96 -8.60 -31.25
C GLU A 26 31.56 -8.86 -29.87
N ASP A 27 32.42 -9.88 -29.78
CA ASP A 27 33.20 -10.12 -28.59
C ASP A 27 34.02 -8.87 -28.22
N GLN A 28 33.95 -8.48 -26.96
CA GLN A 28 34.55 -7.24 -26.49
C GLN A 28 35.84 -7.57 -25.73
N ALA A 29 36.98 -7.17 -26.26
CA ALA A 29 38.29 -7.36 -25.62
C ALA A 29 38.41 -6.64 -24.25
N THR A 30 37.54 -5.67 -23.95
CA THR A 30 37.57 -4.89 -22.70
C THR A 30 36.15 -4.70 -22.14
N PRO A 31 35.99 -4.54 -20.80
CA PRO A 31 34.69 -4.23 -20.19
C PRO A 31 34.03 -2.95 -20.73
N MET A 32 32.69 -2.86 -20.63
CA MET A 32 31.94 -1.69 -21.14
C MET A 32 32.10 -0.43 -20.28
N PHE A 33 32.43 -0.56 -19.01
CA PHE A 33 32.68 0.58 -18.12
C PHE A 33 34.12 1.08 -18.33
N ARG A 34 34.25 2.04 -19.27
CA ARG A 34 35.56 2.50 -19.78
C ARG A 34 35.91 3.93 -19.40
N ALA A 35 35.02 4.63 -18.68
CA ALA A 35 35.29 6.00 -18.28
C ALA A 35 36.46 6.03 -17.26
N SER A 36 37.50 6.76 -17.55
CA SER A 36 38.71 6.82 -16.73
C SER A 36 39.22 8.25 -16.47
N ASN A 37 38.88 9.21 -17.31
CA ASN A 37 39.34 10.60 -17.15
C ASN A 37 38.11 11.45 -16.73
N MET A 38 37.80 11.44 -15.41
CA MET A 38 36.68 12.15 -14.82
C MET A 38 37.17 13.39 -14.07
N HIS A 39 36.52 14.51 -14.33
CA HIS A 39 36.74 15.77 -13.60
C HIS A 39 35.44 16.18 -12.92
N TYR A 40 35.53 16.79 -11.75
CA TYR A 40 34.41 17.31 -10.99
C TYR A 40 34.53 18.84 -10.94
N GLU A 41 33.41 19.50 -11.25
CA GLU A 41 33.30 20.95 -11.24
C GLU A 41 31.99 21.36 -10.55
N MET A 42 32.01 22.51 -9.89
CA MET A 42 30.80 23.10 -9.32
C MET A 42 30.08 23.93 -10.40
N ASP A 43 28.79 23.67 -10.62
CA ASP A 43 27.97 24.51 -11.50
C ASP A 43 27.47 25.75 -10.73
N GLY A 44 27.95 26.92 -11.08
CA GLY A 44 27.55 28.19 -10.48
C GLY A 44 26.29 28.82 -11.09
N ARG A 45 25.61 28.14 -12.05
CA ARG A 45 24.47 28.73 -12.81
C ARG A 45 23.18 27.94 -12.68
N HIS A 46 23.24 26.67 -12.39
CA HIS A 46 22.09 25.82 -12.40
C HIS A 46 21.97 25.01 -11.11
N GLU A 47 20.86 25.12 -10.51
CA GLU A 47 20.46 24.31 -9.35
C GLU A 47 19.56 23.17 -9.79
N GLY A 48 19.78 21.98 -9.27
CA GLY A 48 19.09 20.79 -9.70
C GLY A 48 18.64 19.88 -8.57
N ILE A 49 17.55 19.18 -8.81
CA ILE A 49 17.06 18.13 -7.94
C ILE A 49 16.88 16.81 -8.71
N ALA A 50 17.13 15.70 -8.01
CA ALA A 50 16.87 14.37 -8.55
C ALA A 50 15.36 14.05 -8.63
N SER A 51 14.55 14.66 -7.79
CA SER A 51 13.13 14.35 -7.53
C SER A 51 12.16 15.35 -8.17
N GLY A 52 12.37 15.74 -9.43
CA GLY A 52 11.54 16.76 -10.12
C GLY A 52 10.05 16.45 -10.21
N GLY A 53 9.64 15.20 -9.97
CA GLY A 53 8.23 14.82 -9.89
C GLY A 53 7.51 15.36 -8.65
N ILE A 54 8.25 15.74 -7.59
CA ILE A 54 7.67 16.26 -6.36
C ILE A 54 6.79 17.50 -6.61
N GLY A 55 7.15 18.35 -7.57
CA GLY A 55 6.34 19.51 -7.93
C GLY A 55 4.93 19.16 -8.43
N ALA A 56 4.75 18.01 -9.06
CA ALA A 56 3.43 17.55 -9.46
C ALA A 56 2.59 17.10 -8.25
N ILE A 57 3.22 16.44 -7.29
CA ILE A 57 2.58 16.04 -6.02
C ILE A 57 2.24 17.28 -5.18
N HIS A 58 3.15 18.24 -5.08
CA HIS A 58 2.90 19.48 -4.33
C HIS A 58 1.71 20.28 -4.91
N VAL A 59 1.65 20.42 -6.24
CA VAL A 59 0.49 21.06 -6.90
C VAL A 59 -0.79 20.24 -6.68
N MET A 60 -0.71 18.90 -6.68
CA MET A 60 -1.85 18.03 -6.38
C MET A 60 -2.39 18.28 -4.97
N ASN A 61 -1.53 18.28 -3.97
CA ASN A 61 -1.92 18.53 -2.58
C ASN A 61 -2.57 19.90 -2.40
N LYS A 62 -1.99 20.95 -2.99
CA LYS A 62 -2.62 22.28 -3.01
C LYS A 62 -3.99 22.28 -3.70
N LYS A 63 -4.11 21.58 -4.82
CA LYS A 63 -5.39 21.49 -5.56
C LYS A 63 -6.44 20.63 -4.86
N LEU A 64 -6.05 19.72 -4.00
CA LEU A 64 -6.96 18.94 -3.15
C LEU A 64 -7.28 19.63 -1.82
N GLY A 65 -6.68 20.80 -1.54
CA GLY A 65 -6.88 21.54 -0.30
C GLY A 65 -6.31 20.82 0.91
N PHE A 66 -5.20 20.08 0.73
CA PHE A 66 -4.58 19.29 1.80
C PHE A 66 -3.97 20.18 2.89
N VAL A 67 -3.29 21.26 2.49
CA VAL A 67 -2.64 22.19 3.43
C VAL A 67 -3.68 22.86 4.31
N GLU A 68 -4.72 23.40 3.70
CA GLU A 68 -5.82 24.08 4.38
C GLU A 68 -6.54 23.13 5.36
N GLU A 69 -6.76 21.87 4.95
CA GLU A 69 -7.39 20.86 5.79
C GLU A 69 -6.53 20.50 7.01
N MET A 70 -5.21 20.33 6.82
CA MET A 70 -4.30 20.03 7.92
C MET A 70 -4.23 21.17 8.94
N ASP A 71 -4.04 22.41 8.48
CA ASP A 71 -3.88 23.56 9.34
C ASP A 71 -5.20 23.98 10.03
N GLN A 72 -6.35 23.57 9.46
CA GLN A 72 -7.65 23.78 10.07
C GLN A 72 -7.93 22.77 11.20
N VAL A 73 -7.44 21.54 11.08
CA VAL A 73 -7.78 20.44 11.99
C VAL A 73 -6.72 20.26 13.07
N LEU A 74 -5.43 20.34 12.72
CA LEU A 74 -4.35 20.12 13.66
C LEU A 74 -3.93 21.40 14.38
N HIS A 75 -3.88 21.33 15.71
CA HIS A 75 -3.48 22.45 16.58
C HIS A 75 -2.44 21.97 17.61
N LEU A 76 -1.27 21.59 17.11
CA LEU A 76 -0.15 21.06 17.91
C LEU A 76 0.85 22.14 18.31
N LEU A 77 0.95 23.19 17.50
CA LEU A 77 1.92 24.26 17.67
C LEU A 77 1.26 25.49 18.32
N LYS A 78 1.83 25.97 19.42
CA LYS A 78 1.35 27.22 20.06
C LYS A 78 1.65 28.47 19.24
N ARG A 79 2.67 28.43 18.42
CA ARG A 79 3.13 29.50 17.54
C ARG A 79 3.74 28.91 16.27
N HIS A 80 3.46 29.54 15.14
CA HIS A 80 4.03 29.14 13.83
C HIS A 80 5.32 29.94 13.57
N LEU A 81 6.44 29.47 14.12
CA LEU A 81 7.75 30.11 14.03
C LEU A 81 8.84 29.09 13.63
N PRO A 82 9.11 28.90 12.34
CA PRO A 82 8.42 29.45 11.16
C PRO A 82 7.37 28.49 10.54
N TYR A 83 7.19 27.28 11.10
CA TYR A 83 6.46 26.18 10.50
C TYR A 83 5.01 26.08 10.98
N HIS A 84 4.12 25.68 10.08
CA HIS A 84 2.77 25.20 10.38
C HIS A 84 2.75 23.68 10.51
N GLU A 85 1.67 23.12 11.01
CA GLU A 85 1.47 21.67 11.13
C GLU A 85 1.57 20.98 9.78
N SER A 86 0.99 21.57 8.74
CA SER A 86 1.08 21.05 7.38
C SER A 86 2.51 21.01 6.82
N ASP A 87 3.39 21.94 7.23
CA ASP A 87 4.78 21.94 6.82
C ASP A 87 5.52 20.70 7.34
N HIS A 88 5.32 20.35 8.61
CA HIS A 88 5.88 19.14 9.21
C HIS A 88 5.35 17.88 8.56
N VAL A 89 4.03 17.76 8.41
CA VAL A 89 3.39 16.60 7.78
C VAL A 89 3.89 16.41 6.34
N LEU A 90 3.95 17.50 5.56
CA LEU A 90 4.44 17.43 4.18
C LEU A 90 5.94 17.18 4.09
N ASN A 91 6.74 17.71 5.01
CA ASN A 91 8.18 17.49 5.03
C ASN A 91 8.52 16.00 5.19
N ILE A 92 7.91 15.33 6.17
CA ILE A 92 8.08 13.87 6.37
C ILE A 92 7.57 13.08 5.15
N ALA A 93 6.38 13.38 4.64
CA ALA A 93 5.81 12.68 3.49
C ALA A 93 6.63 12.90 2.20
N TYR A 94 7.14 14.10 1.98
CA TYR A 94 7.98 14.42 0.82
C TYR A 94 9.38 13.81 0.93
N ASN A 95 9.92 13.68 2.14
CA ASN A 95 11.14 12.93 2.36
C ASN A 95 10.98 11.48 1.87
N VAL A 96 9.90 10.80 2.25
CA VAL A 96 9.58 9.44 1.78
C VAL A 96 9.41 9.40 0.26
N LEU A 97 8.71 10.37 -0.34
CA LEU A 97 8.54 10.47 -1.81
C LEU A 97 9.85 10.74 -2.54
N ALA A 98 10.77 11.49 -1.94
CA ALA A 98 12.11 11.69 -2.49
C ALA A 98 12.98 10.43 -2.41
N GLY A 99 12.54 9.43 -1.64
CA GLY A 99 13.19 8.14 -1.44
C GLY A 99 13.99 8.08 -0.14
N GLY A 100 13.71 8.98 0.81
CA GLY A 100 14.19 8.89 2.18
C GLY A 100 13.59 7.68 2.89
N THR A 101 14.35 7.10 3.80
CA THR A 101 14.03 5.88 4.54
C THR A 101 13.92 6.11 6.04
N CYS A 102 14.35 7.29 6.49
CA CYS A 102 14.35 7.72 7.88
C CYS A 102 14.21 9.25 7.97
N LEU A 103 14.04 9.78 9.18
CA LEU A 103 13.96 11.23 9.40
C LEU A 103 15.27 11.94 9.05
N GLU A 104 16.42 11.31 9.31
CA GLU A 104 17.74 11.86 9.04
C GLU A 104 17.95 12.19 7.56
N ASP A 105 17.29 11.48 6.65
CA ASP A 105 17.36 11.76 5.21
C ASP A 105 16.78 13.13 4.83
N ILE A 106 16.02 13.79 5.72
CA ILE A 106 15.52 15.16 5.54
C ILE A 106 16.67 16.15 5.37
N GLU A 107 17.85 15.92 6.00
CA GLU A 107 19.00 16.78 5.83
C GLU A 107 19.47 16.90 4.38
N LEU A 108 19.27 15.86 3.56
CA LEU A 108 19.62 15.90 2.14
C LEU A 108 18.78 16.94 1.38
N GLN A 109 17.50 17.09 1.75
CA GLN A 109 16.60 18.09 1.18
C GLN A 109 16.85 19.47 1.79
N ARG A 110 17.08 19.54 3.09
CA ARG A 110 17.30 20.79 3.84
C ARG A 110 18.54 21.56 3.35
N GLN A 111 19.60 20.84 2.99
CA GLN A 111 20.83 21.40 2.46
C GLN A 111 20.83 21.69 0.95
N ASN A 112 19.72 21.38 0.27
CA ASN A 112 19.60 21.55 -1.17
C ASN A 112 18.74 22.78 -1.51
N GLU A 113 19.38 23.88 -1.86
CA GLU A 113 18.72 25.14 -2.25
C GLU A 113 17.69 24.93 -3.36
N ALA A 114 18.02 24.12 -4.37
CA ALA A 114 17.10 23.78 -5.44
C ALA A 114 15.84 23.05 -4.94
N TRP A 115 15.97 22.23 -3.90
CA TRP A 115 14.80 21.59 -3.28
C TRP A 115 13.93 22.62 -2.58
N LEU A 116 14.53 23.50 -1.76
CA LEU A 116 13.79 24.55 -1.05
C LEU A 116 13.04 25.45 -2.06
N GLU A 117 13.71 25.88 -3.12
CA GLU A 117 13.05 26.63 -4.19
C GLU A 117 11.95 25.85 -4.90
N ALA A 118 12.16 24.54 -5.12
CA ALA A 118 11.18 23.67 -5.79
C ALA A 118 9.86 23.60 -4.99
N VAL A 119 9.93 23.44 -3.67
CA VAL A 119 8.73 23.39 -2.83
C VAL A 119 8.27 24.78 -2.39
N GLY A 120 9.05 25.84 -2.66
CA GLY A 120 8.76 27.23 -2.33
C GLY A 120 8.98 27.58 -0.85
N ALA A 121 9.82 26.82 -0.15
CA ALA A 121 10.19 27.06 1.24
C ALA A 121 11.49 27.85 1.33
N ALA A 122 11.63 28.70 2.36
CA ALA A 122 12.91 29.32 2.70
C ALA A 122 13.80 28.37 3.52
N ILE A 123 13.16 27.58 4.38
CA ILE A 123 13.75 26.51 5.20
C ILE A 123 12.71 25.41 5.39
N ILE A 124 13.14 24.23 5.77
CA ILE A 124 12.28 23.13 6.22
C ILE A 124 12.74 22.61 7.58
N PRO A 125 11.87 21.99 8.38
CA PRO A 125 12.24 21.41 9.67
C PRO A 125 13.36 20.39 9.52
N ASP A 126 14.30 20.40 10.46
CA ASP A 126 15.35 19.38 10.57
C ASP A 126 14.84 18.09 11.23
N PRO A 127 15.56 16.97 11.17
CA PRO A 127 15.14 15.69 11.75
C PRO A 127 14.79 15.74 13.23
N THR A 128 15.51 16.55 14.04
CA THR A 128 15.26 16.70 15.47
C THR A 128 13.93 17.44 15.70
N THR A 129 13.72 18.51 14.96
CA THR A 129 12.47 19.29 14.98
C THR A 129 11.28 18.44 14.58
N GLU A 130 11.44 17.54 13.60
CA GLU A 130 10.39 16.59 13.24
C GLU A 130 10.11 15.56 14.36
N GLY A 131 11.17 15.06 15.00
CA GLY A 131 11.02 14.20 16.18
C GLY A 131 10.26 14.88 17.32
N ASP A 132 10.55 16.17 17.58
CA ASP A 132 9.83 16.97 18.57
C ASP A 132 8.39 17.26 18.19
N PHE A 133 8.12 17.47 16.90
CA PHE A 133 6.75 17.61 16.39
C PHE A 133 5.95 16.33 16.62
N LEU A 134 6.49 15.17 16.30
CA LEU A 134 5.84 13.86 16.50
C LEU A 134 5.49 13.62 17.98
N ARG A 135 6.32 14.08 18.94
CA ARG A 135 6.06 13.92 20.38
C ARG A 135 4.90 14.78 20.90
N ARG A 136 4.36 15.69 20.10
CA ARG A 136 3.23 16.54 20.49
C ARG A 136 1.87 15.88 20.30
N PHE A 137 1.81 14.79 19.52
CA PHE A 137 0.56 14.13 19.22
C PHE A 137 -0.01 13.37 20.42
N SER A 138 -1.23 13.64 20.77
CA SER A 138 -2.10 12.77 21.56
C SER A 138 -2.83 11.77 20.63
N GLU A 139 -3.42 10.74 21.19
CA GLU A 139 -4.25 9.79 20.44
C GLU A 139 -5.35 10.50 19.62
N TRP A 140 -6.04 11.46 20.24
CA TRP A 140 -7.10 12.22 19.58
C TRP A 140 -6.57 12.96 18.34
N GLN A 141 -5.43 13.62 18.45
CA GLN A 141 -4.84 14.37 17.33
C GLN A 141 -4.32 13.46 16.21
N ILE A 142 -3.92 12.23 16.50
CA ILE A 142 -3.61 11.24 15.46
C ILE A 142 -4.89 10.83 14.72
N ILE A 143 -6.01 10.70 15.44
CA ILE A 143 -7.31 10.43 14.81
C ILE A 143 -7.71 11.62 13.92
N GLU A 144 -7.60 12.85 14.41
CA GLU A 144 -7.86 14.06 13.62
C GLU A 144 -7.00 14.13 12.36
N LEU A 145 -5.71 13.78 12.45
CA LEU A 145 -4.81 13.66 11.30
C LEU A 145 -5.34 12.66 10.26
N MET A 146 -5.79 11.48 10.70
CA MET A 146 -6.34 10.48 9.79
C MET A 146 -7.64 10.95 9.14
N GLU A 147 -8.52 11.65 9.87
CA GLU A 147 -9.77 12.20 9.32
C GLU A 147 -9.50 13.34 8.31
N ALA A 148 -8.52 14.18 8.56
CA ALA A 148 -8.10 15.21 7.60
C ALA A 148 -7.53 14.61 6.31
N ILE A 149 -6.76 13.50 6.43
CA ILE A 149 -6.32 12.71 5.27
C ILE A 149 -7.53 12.12 4.53
N ASN A 150 -8.53 11.60 5.26
CA ASN A 150 -9.75 11.04 4.69
C ASN A 150 -10.60 12.09 3.98
N THR A 151 -10.70 13.31 4.52
CA THR A 151 -11.37 14.45 3.88
C THR A 151 -10.71 14.77 2.54
N THR A 152 -9.39 14.88 2.51
CA THR A 152 -8.63 15.11 1.26
C THR A 152 -8.79 13.96 0.27
N ARG A 153 -8.80 12.71 0.74
CA ARG A 153 -9.06 11.51 -0.04
C ARG A 153 -10.42 11.57 -0.74
N LYS A 154 -11.48 11.94 -0.03
CA LYS A 154 -12.83 12.11 -0.61
C LYS A 154 -12.82 13.12 -1.75
N LYS A 155 -12.06 14.21 -1.66
CA LYS A 155 -11.89 15.19 -2.74
C LYS A 155 -11.23 14.57 -4.00
N ALA A 156 -10.25 13.65 -3.82
CA ALA A 156 -9.67 12.89 -4.93
C ALA A 156 -10.65 11.86 -5.53
N TRP A 157 -11.43 11.18 -4.69
CA TRP A 157 -12.48 10.24 -5.12
C TRP A 157 -13.59 10.94 -5.90
N ALA A 158 -14.03 12.13 -5.47
CA ALA A 158 -15.08 12.91 -6.15
C ALA A 158 -14.78 13.20 -7.63
N LYS A 159 -13.51 13.12 -8.04
CA LYS A 159 -13.10 13.29 -9.45
C LYS A 159 -13.15 11.98 -10.26
N GLN A 160 -13.64 10.88 -9.66
CA GLN A 160 -13.74 9.60 -10.34
C GLN A 160 -15.10 9.42 -11.06
N PRO A 161 -15.16 8.56 -12.09
CA PRO A 161 -16.42 8.26 -12.77
C PRO A 161 -17.39 7.52 -11.84
N LYS A 162 -18.70 7.57 -12.14
CA LYS A 162 -19.76 6.90 -11.37
C LYS A 162 -19.47 5.42 -11.09
N SER A 163 -18.85 4.71 -12.05
CA SER A 163 -18.45 3.30 -11.87
C SER A 163 -17.42 3.04 -10.77
N PHE A 164 -16.72 4.06 -10.29
CA PHE A 164 -15.81 3.95 -9.15
C PHE A 164 -16.57 3.70 -7.84
N PHE A 165 -17.78 4.25 -7.74
CA PHE A 165 -18.60 4.23 -6.54
C PHE A 165 -19.57 3.05 -6.46
N GLU A 166 -19.51 2.11 -7.41
CA GLU A 166 -20.40 0.95 -7.41
C GLU A 166 -20.08 -0.03 -6.28
N LYS A 167 -18.81 -0.18 -5.91
CA LYS A 167 -18.39 -1.14 -4.87
C LYS A 167 -17.21 -0.64 -4.07
N ALA A 168 -17.29 -0.75 -2.73
CA ALA A 168 -16.16 -0.61 -1.81
C ALA A 168 -15.83 -1.96 -1.16
N ILE A 169 -14.56 -2.33 -1.10
CA ILE A 169 -14.10 -3.51 -0.37
C ILE A 169 -13.08 -3.05 0.67
N ILE A 170 -13.47 -3.13 1.93
CA ILE A 170 -12.62 -2.80 3.07
C ILE A 170 -11.89 -4.07 3.50
N ASN A 171 -10.57 -4.03 3.53
CA ASN A 171 -9.75 -5.08 4.10
C ASN A 171 -9.29 -4.66 5.49
N VAL A 172 -9.28 -5.60 6.40
CA VAL A 172 -8.72 -5.42 7.74
C VAL A 172 -7.70 -6.52 8.00
N ASP A 173 -6.53 -6.13 8.52
CA ASP A 173 -5.46 -7.07 8.87
C ASP A 173 -4.54 -6.47 9.93
N GLY A 174 -3.97 -7.33 10.77
CA GLY A 174 -2.90 -7.01 11.70
C GLY A 174 -1.52 -7.29 11.08
N THR A 175 -0.49 -6.66 11.61
CA THR A 175 0.88 -6.98 11.24
C THR A 175 1.83 -6.72 12.39
N MET A 176 3.02 -7.31 12.37
CA MET A 176 4.10 -6.98 13.30
C MET A 176 5.05 -5.96 12.66
N ALA A 177 5.35 -4.90 13.39
CA ALA A 177 6.41 -3.93 13.07
C ALA A 177 7.58 -4.18 13.99
N GLU A 178 8.54 -4.99 13.53
CA GLU A 178 9.73 -5.35 14.29
C GLU A 178 10.60 -4.11 14.57
N THR A 179 11.10 -4.00 15.80
CA THR A 179 12.04 -2.96 16.22
C THR A 179 12.99 -3.48 17.27
N SER A 180 14.23 -3.02 17.24
CA SER A 180 15.30 -3.42 18.16
C SER A 180 15.51 -2.48 19.37
N GLY A 181 14.69 -1.45 19.50
CA GLY A 181 14.85 -0.46 20.56
C GLY A 181 14.25 -0.92 21.89
N GLU A 182 15.04 -1.47 22.79
CA GLU A 182 14.60 -2.06 24.07
C GLU A 182 13.87 -1.08 25.01
N CYS A 183 14.10 0.22 24.88
CA CYS A 183 13.51 1.25 25.73
C CYS A 183 12.30 1.94 25.11
N LYS A 184 11.73 1.43 24.01
CA LYS A 184 10.58 2.05 23.37
C LYS A 184 9.29 1.71 24.10
N GLN A 185 8.50 2.72 24.41
CA GLN A 185 7.20 2.56 25.07
C GLN A 185 6.23 1.76 24.18
N GLY A 186 5.53 0.80 24.76
CA GLY A 186 4.54 -0.04 24.08
C GLY A 186 5.15 -1.14 23.20
N MET A 187 6.47 -1.22 23.11
CA MET A 187 7.13 -2.36 22.49
C MET A 187 6.96 -3.58 23.39
N ASP A 188 6.61 -4.69 22.79
CA ASP A 188 6.44 -5.96 23.51
C ASP A 188 6.70 -7.14 22.57
N ILE A 189 6.69 -8.34 23.13
CA ILE A 189 6.90 -9.57 22.38
C ILE A 189 5.56 -10.13 21.87
N SER A 190 5.49 -10.44 20.60
CA SER A 190 4.32 -11.08 19.99
C SER A 190 4.23 -12.56 20.37
N HIS A 191 3.08 -13.18 20.11
CA HIS A 191 2.87 -14.63 20.25
C HIS A 191 3.96 -15.45 19.49
N ASP A 192 4.46 -14.95 18.36
CA ASP A 192 5.49 -15.60 17.55
C ASP A 192 6.92 -15.27 18.00
N GLY A 193 7.09 -14.60 19.13
CA GLY A 193 8.40 -14.25 19.69
C GLY A 193 9.07 -13.05 19.01
N ILE A 194 8.33 -12.22 18.26
CA ILE A 194 8.86 -11.04 17.59
C ILE A 194 8.71 -9.81 18.48
N TRP A 195 9.80 -9.11 18.74
CA TRP A 195 9.81 -7.82 19.44
C TRP A 195 9.37 -6.68 18.53
N GLY A 196 8.41 -5.89 18.97
CA GLY A 196 7.96 -4.73 18.19
C GLY A 196 6.60 -4.21 18.60
N TYR A 197 5.88 -3.70 17.61
CA TYR A 197 4.52 -3.22 17.70
C TYR A 197 3.60 -4.08 16.84
N ALA A 198 2.30 -4.09 17.16
CA ALA A 198 1.27 -4.83 16.41
C ALA A 198 0.28 -3.89 15.68
N PRO A 199 0.70 -3.17 14.63
CA PRO A 199 -0.19 -2.27 13.89
C PRO A 199 -1.41 -2.99 13.32
N LEU A 200 -2.56 -2.29 13.34
CA LEU A 200 -3.77 -2.65 12.61
C LEU A 200 -3.86 -1.78 11.36
N VAL A 201 -4.17 -2.40 10.24
CA VAL A 201 -4.31 -1.74 8.93
C VAL A 201 -5.72 -1.97 8.40
N VAL A 202 -6.47 -0.90 8.20
CA VAL A 202 -7.76 -0.94 7.50
C VAL A 202 -7.62 -0.20 6.18
N SER A 203 -7.89 -0.86 5.06
CA SER A 203 -7.63 -0.30 3.73
C SER A 203 -8.79 -0.48 2.76
N LEU A 204 -8.84 0.39 1.74
CA LEU A 204 -9.74 0.26 0.60
C LEU A 204 -9.07 -0.52 -0.53
N SER A 205 -9.57 -1.70 -0.82
CA SER A 205 -8.94 -2.66 -1.74
C SER A 205 -8.71 -2.12 -3.16
N GLN A 206 -9.68 -1.41 -3.74
CA GLN A 206 -9.60 -0.96 -5.13
C GLN A 206 -8.57 0.16 -5.37
N THR A 207 -8.29 0.97 -4.36
CA THR A 207 -7.28 2.05 -4.41
C THR A 207 -6.00 1.72 -3.68
N ARG A 208 -6.03 0.65 -2.85
CA ARG A 208 -4.93 0.20 -1.99
C ARG A 208 -4.52 1.25 -0.95
N GLU A 209 -5.43 2.16 -0.63
CA GLU A 209 -5.19 3.21 0.36
C GLU A 209 -5.45 2.68 1.77
N PRO A 210 -4.52 2.84 2.73
CA PRO A 210 -4.87 2.71 4.13
C PRO A 210 -5.84 3.84 4.51
N LEU A 211 -7.03 3.44 4.99
CA LEU A 211 -8.03 4.36 5.51
C LEU A 211 -7.69 4.75 6.94
N TYR A 212 -7.34 3.73 7.73
CA TYR A 212 -6.89 3.87 9.12
C TYR A 212 -5.69 2.97 9.38
N LEU A 213 -4.73 3.51 10.10
CA LEU A 213 -3.53 2.84 10.59
C LEU A 213 -3.41 3.07 12.08
N ILE A 214 -3.37 2.01 12.87
CA ILE A 214 -3.36 2.08 14.33
C ILE A 214 -2.11 1.39 14.85
N ASN A 215 -1.29 2.10 15.62
CA ASN A 215 -0.16 1.50 16.31
C ASN A 215 -0.59 0.94 17.66
N ARG A 216 -0.21 -0.29 17.97
CA ARG A 216 -0.61 -0.98 19.20
C ARG A 216 0.60 -1.66 19.80
N SER A 217 0.52 -1.97 21.12
CA SER A 217 1.56 -2.75 21.79
C SER A 217 1.84 -4.07 21.07
N GLY A 218 3.09 -4.53 21.09
CA GLY A 218 3.53 -5.73 20.39
C GLY A 218 2.83 -7.02 20.80
N ASN A 219 2.30 -7.08 22.02
CA ASN A 219 1.51 -8.21 22.52
C ASN A 219 0.00 -8.08 22.26
N ALA A 220 -0.45 -7.01 21.59
CA ALA A 220 -1.86 -6.80 21.31
C ALA A 220 -2.37 -7.84 20.31
N PRO A 221 -3.46 -8.56 20.59
CA PRO A 221 -4.06 -9.49 19.64
C PRO A 221 -4.61 -8.72 18.42
N SER A 222 -4.58 -9.35 17.24
CA SER A 222 -4.93 -8.71 15.97
C SER A 222 -6.31 -8.06 15.98
N HIS A 223 -7.28 -8.66 16.67
CA HIS A 223 -8.66 -8.18 16.75
C HIS A 223 -8.90 -7.05 17.74
N LEU A 224 -7.93 -6.73 18.62
CA LEU A 224 -8.11 -5.68 19.63
C LEU A 224 -8.52 -4.37 18.96
N ASP A 225 -9.63 -3.79 19.44
CA ASP A 225 -10.21 -2.52 18.95
C ASP A 225 -10.56 -2.47 17.45
N SER A 226 -10.43 -3.60 16.72
CA SER A 226 -10.66 -3.61 15.28
C SER A 226 -12.10 -3.27 14.89
N ALA A 227 -13.10 -3.60 15.72
CA ALA A 227 -14.49 -3.31 15.44
C ALA A 227 -14.77 -1.80 15.29
N GLN A 228 -14.20 -0.97 16.15
CA GLN A 228 -14.37 0.50 16.04
C GLN A 228 -13.76 1.08 14.76
N TRP A 229 -12.62 0.54 14.31
CA TRP A 229 -11.97 1.00 13.09
C TRP A 229 -12.64 0.50 11.82
N ILE A 230 -13.25 -0.70 11.88
CA ILE A 230 -14.17 -1.20 10.86
C ILE A 230 -15.38 -0.28 10.77
N ASP A 231 -16.00 0.06 11.90
CA ASP A 231 -17.16 0.95 11.95
C ASP A 231 -16.85 2.34 11.39
N ARG A 232 -15.71 2.96 11.77
CA ARG A 232 -15.25 4.23 11.19
C ARG A 232 -15.02 4.13 9.69
N SER A 233 -14.48 3.00 9.21
CA SER A 233 -14.27 2.78 7.78
C SER A 233 -15.58 2.63 7.03
N LEU A 234 -16.59 2.00 7.64
CA LEU A 234 -17.95 1.96 7.09
C LEU A 234 -18.56 3.36 7.03
N ASP A 235 -18.46 4.16 8.10
CA ASP A 235 -18.94 5.55 8.12
C ASP A 235 -18.29 6.39 7.02
N LEU A 236 -16.99 6.19 6.78
CA LEU A 236 -16.26 6.90 5.73
C LEU A 236 -16.81 6.65 4.31
N VAL A 237 -17.28 5.41 4.02
CA VAL A 237 -17.67 4.98 2.67
C VAL A 237 -19.17 4.89 2.44
N THR A 238 -20.00 4.85 3.48
CA THR A 238 -21.46 4.59 3.39
C THR A 238 -22.18 5.58 2.48
N ASP A 239 -21.89 6.87 2.58
CA ASP A 239 -22.54 7.91 1.76
C ASP A 239 -21.98 8.01 0.34
N THR A 240 -20.90 7.26 0.07
CA THR A 240 -20.13 7.41 -1.16
C THR A 240 -20.29 6.20 -2.10
N PHE A 241 -20.34 4.99 -1.55
CA PHE A 241 -20.38 3.75 -2.32
C PHE A 241 -21.70 3.02 -2.16
N LYS A 242 -22.14 2.32 -3.22
CA LYS A 242 -23.44 1.64 -3.25
C LYS A 242 -23.41 0.25 -2.60
N ASP A 243 -22.39 -0.55 -2.91
CA ASP A 243 -22.21 -1.92 -2.42
C ASP A 243 -20.92 -1.98 -1.59
N ILE A 244 -21.08 -2.19 -0.28
CA ILE A 244 -19.97 -2.14 0.66
C ILE A 244 -19.69 -3.54 1.19
N TRP A 245 -18.43 -3.93 1.17
CA TRP A 245 -17.95 -5.23 1.65
C TRP A 245 -16.82 -5.06 2.65
N ILE A 246 -16.83 -5.94 3.65
CA ILE A 246 -15.69 -6.10 4.56
C ILE A 246 -15.14 -7.51 4.38
N ARG A 247 -13.83 -7.64 4.43
CA ARG A 247 -13.18 -8.95 4.53
C ARG A 247 -11.96 -8.90 5.44
N GLY A 248 -11.78 -9.95 6.21
CA GLY A 248 -10.69 -10.17 7.13
C GLY A 248 -10.38 -11.65 7.27
N ASP A 249 -9.31 -11.97 7.99
CA ASP A 249 -9.02 -13.35 8.36
C ASP A 249 -9.82 -13.82 9.58
N THR A 250 -9.38 -14.91 10.19
CA THR A 250 -10.05 -15.53 11.34
C THR A 250 -10.10 -14.62 12.56
N ASP A 251 -9.08 -13.78 12.77
CA ASP A 251 -8.98 -12.88 13.92
C ASP A 251 -10.05 -11.79 13.92
N PHE A 252 -10.56 -11.43 12.73
CA PHE A 252 -11.55 -10.35 12.58
C PHE A 252 -12.99 -10.84 12.47
N SER A 253 -13.25 -12.14 12.65
CA SER A 253 -14.59 -12.71 12.69
C SER A 253 -15.34 -12.42 14.01
N LEU A 254 -15.46 -11.14 14.34
CA LEU A 254 -16.04 -10.67 15.61
C LEU A 254 -17.55 -10.91 15.66
N THR A 255 -17.96 -12.09 16.10
CA THR A 255 -19.37 -12.55 16.05
C THR A 255 -20.34 -11.65 16.79
N ALA A 256 -19.88 -10.89 17.81
CA ALA A 256 -20.71 -9.90 18.51
C ALA A 256 -21.14 -8.71 17.63
N HIS A 257 -20.48 -8.48 16.52
CA HIS A 257 -20.71 -7.33 15.63
C HIS A 257 -21.37 -7.69 14.30
N LEU A 258 -21.49 -8.99 13.97
CA LEU A 258 -21.99 -9.43 12.66
C LEU A 258 -23.43 -8.96 12.41
N ASP A 259 -24.32 -9.06 13.40
CA ASP A 259 -25.73 -8.61 13.24
C ASP A 259 -25.82 -7.10 12.98
N LYS A 260 -24.93 -6.30 13.58
CA LYS A 260 -24.80 -4.86 13.32
C LYS A 260 -24.29 -4.60 11.90
N TRP A 261 -23.22 -5.28 11.50
CA TRP A 261 -22.61 -5.10 10.18
C TRP A 261 -23.51 -5.59 9.05
N ASP A 262 -24.31 -6.64 9.29
CA ASP A 262 -25.27 -7.15 8.33
C ASP A 262 -26.32 -6.11 7.88
N THR A 263 -26.60 -5.11 8.71
CA THR A 263 -27.51 -4.00 8.35
C THR A 263 -26.84 -2.92 7.50
N ARG A 264 -25.51 -2.95 7.35
CA ARG A 264 -24.71 -1.87 6.74
C ARG A 264 -23.93 -2.31 5.52
N CYS A 265 -23.50 -3.56 5.48
CA CYS A 265 -22.60 -4.05 4.44
C CYS A 265 -22.68 -5.56 4.30
N LYS A 266 -22.08 -6.07 3.25
CA LYS A 266 -21.75 -7.48 3.11
C LYS A 266 -20.37 -7.78 3.70
N PHE A 267 -20.18 -8.98 4.18
CA PHE A 267 -18.88 -9.39 4.75
C PHE A 267 -18.51 -10.83 4.40
N VAL A 268 -17.20 -11.09 4.41
CA VAL A 268 -16.61 -12.43 4.39
C VAL A 268 -15.44 -12.44 5.37
N PHE A 269 -15.55 -13.24 6.42
CA PHE A 269 -14.48 -13.45 7.39
C PHE A 269 -14.07 -14.91 7.44
N GLY A 270 -12.78 -15.17 7.63
CA GLY A 270 -12.33 -16.48 8.05
C GLY A 270 -12.90 -16.85 9.41
N MET A 271 -13.07 -18.13 9.67
CA MET A 271 -13.42 -18.66 10.99
C MET A 271 -12.45 -19.78 11.36
N ASP A 272 -12.03 -19.81 12.62
CA ASP A 272 -11.17 -20.89 13.12
C ASP A 272 -11.85 -22.25 12.94
N ALA A 273 -11.06 -23.24 12.55
CA ALA A 273 -11.50 -24.63 12.44
C ALA A 273 -11.71 -25.26 13.84
N ARG A 274 -12.68 -24.74 14.57
CA ARG A 274 -13.05 -25.29 15.89
C ARG A 274 -13.81 -26.61 15.73
N GLN A 275 -13.71 -27.48 16.74
CA GLN A 275 -14.32 -28.80 16.75
C GLN A 275 -15.82 -28.80 16.38
N ASN A 276 -16.56 -27.79 16.86
CA ASN A 276 -17.99 -27.66 16.56
C ASN A 276 -18.28 -27.35 15.07
N LEU A 277 -17.38 -26.69 14.34
CA LEU A 277 -17.51 -26.45 12.92
C LEU A 277 -17.06 -27.68 12.11
N ILE A 278 -15.99 -28.31 12.53
CA ILE A 278 -15.51 -29.58 11.91
C ILE A 278 -16.59 -30.64 12.00
N ALA A 279 -17.19 -30.85 13.19
CA ALA A 279 -18.29 -31.81 13.39
C ALA A 279 -19.54 -31.54 12.53
N ARG A 280 -19.71 -30.32 12.01
CA ARG A 280 -20.76 -29.99 11.02
C ARG A 280 -20.34 -30.20 9.59
N ALA A 281 -19.05 -30.11 9.30
CA ALA A 281 -18.50 -30.33 7.96
C ALA A 281 -18.32 -31.80 7.60
N GLU A 282 -17.93 -32.64 8.59
CA GLU A 282 -17.68 -34.07 8.39
C GLU A 282 -18.90 -34.87 7.87
N PRO A 283 -20.14 -34.66 8.35
CA PRO A 283 -21.29 -35.39 7.87
C PRO A 283 -21.84 -34.91 6.53
N ILE A 284 -21.27 -33.86 5.91
CA ILE A 284 -21.68 -33.41 4.59
C ILE A 284 -21.40 -34.51 3.56
N VAL A 285 -22.45 -34.95 2.88
CA VAL A 285 -22.37 -36.02 1.88
C VAL A 285 -21.51 -35.61 0.67
N GLU A 286 -20.78 -36.55 0.06
CA GLU A 286 -19.80 -36.25 -1.00
C GLU A 286 -20.41 -35.51 -2.20
N GLU A 287 -21.69 -35.73 -2.53
CA GLU A 287 -22.42 -35.09 -3.62
C GLU A 287 -22.62 -33.57 -3.40
N GLN A 288 -22.51 -33.09 -2.18
CA GLN A 288 -22.61 -31.66 -1.83
C GLN A 288 -21.26 -30.94 -1.91
N TRP A 289 -20.16 -31.68 -2.09
CA TRP A 289 -18.83 -31.10 -2.25
C TRP A 289 -18.56 -30.77 -3.72
N GLU A 290 -18.37 -29.48 -4.01
CA GLU A 290 -17.99 -28.96 -5.33
C GLU A 290 -16.47 -28.83 -5.43
N GLU A 291 -15.85 -29.30 -6.53
CA GLU A 291 -14.43 -29.15 -6.77
C GLU A 291 -14.03 -27.67 -6.99
N LEU A 292 -13.09 -27.16 -6.19
CA LEU A 292 -12.59 -25.81 -6.32
C LEU A 292 -11.45 -25.74 -7.33
N ARG A 293 -11.74 -25.32 -8.57
CA ARG A 293 -10.73 -25.16 -9.62
C ARG A 293 -10.13 -23.76 -9.64
N ARG A 294 -8.90 -23.62 -9.17
CA ARG A 294 -8.19 -22.33 -9.17
C ARG A 294 -7.77 -21.94 -10.58
N LYS A 295 -8.33 -20.84 -11.09
CA LYS A 295 -7.89 -20.25 -12.36
C LYS A 295 -6.53 -19.56 -12.17
N PRO A 296 -5.57 -19.70 -13.11
CA PRO A 296 -4.31 -18.96 -13.02
C PRO A 296 -4.58 -17.45 -13.00
N LYS A 297 -3.97 -16.72 -12.05
CA LYS A 297 -4.16 -15.28 -11.85
C LYS A 297 -3.85 -14.46 -13.11
N TYR A 298 -3.02 -14.95 -14.02
CA TYR A 298 -2.68 -14.31 -15.30
C TYR A 298 -2.22 -15.32 -16.36
N LYS A 299 -2.55 -15.03 -17.60
CA LYS A 299 -1.99 -15.78 -18.73
C LYS A 299 -0.61 -15.20 -19.06
N VAL A 300 0.43 -15.94 -18.77
CA VAL A 300 1.80 -15.57 -19.18
C VAL A 300 1.92 -15.72 -20.69
N LYS A 301 1.89 -14.61 -21.43
CA LYS A 301 2.17 -14.55 -22.88
C LYS A 301 3.68 -14.61 -23.16
N THR A 302 4.39 -15.56 -22.58
CA THR A 302 5.79 -15.80 -22.92
C THR A 302 5.90 -17.04 -23.78
N LYS A 303 6.80 -17.01 -24.78
CA LYS A 303 7.18 -18.21 -25.50
C LYS A 303 7.51 -19.31 -24.49
N LYS A 304 7.03 -20.54 -24.71
CA LYS A 304 7.39 -21.68 -23.87
C LYS A 304 8.92 -21.73 -23.73
N ARG A 305 9.44 -21.27 -22.61
CA ARG A 305 10.83 -21.51 -22.25
C ARG A 305 10.93 -22.95 -21.78
N LYS A 306 11.96 -23.68 -22.20
CA LYS A 306 12.33 -24.88 -21.48
C LYS A 306 12.55 -24.47 -20.03
N ARG A 307 11.62 -24.82 -19.13
CA ARG A 307 11.84 -24.59 -17.71
C ARG A 307 12.99 -25.49 -17.30
N PRO A 308 14.03 -24.96 -16.62
CA PRO A 308 14.98 -25.83 -15.96
C PRO A 308 14.20 -26.76 -15.00
N LEU A 309 14.67 -27.97 -14.80
CA LEU A 309 14.14 -28.85 -13.76
C LEU A 309 13.98 -28.08 -12.46
N ASN A 310 12.87 -28.29 -11.75
CA ASN A 310 12.61 -27.61 -10.48
C ASN A 310 13.63 -28.07 -9.45
N VAL A 311 14.74 -27.33 -9.37
CA VAL A 311 15.86 -27.64 -8.46
C VAL A 311 15.39 -27.71 -7.00
N LYS A 312 14.41 -26.86 -6.63
CA LYS A 312 13.85 -26.86 -5.28
C LYS A 312 13.14 -28.18 -4.95
N GLU A 313 12.32 -28.66 -5.86
CA GLU A 313 11.61 -29.95 -5.70
C GLU A 313 12.59 -31.10 -5.56
N ARG A 314 13.65 -31.14 -6.39
CA ARG A 314 14.72 -32.10 -6.29
C ARG A 314 15.44 -32.05 -4.94
N ILE A 315 15.81 -30.86 -4.45
CA ILE A 315 16.50 -30.67 -3.16
C ILE A 315 15.60 -31.12 -2.00
N VAL A 316 14.30 -30.83 -2.05
CA VAL A 316 13.35 -31.27 -1.01
C VAL A 316 13.29 -32.77 -0.93
N LYS A 317 13.29 -33.46 -2.09
CA LYS A 317 13.32 -34.93 -2.16
C LYS A 317 14.65 -35.53 -1.72
N GLU A 318 15.78 -35.03 -2.26
CA GLU A 318 17.13 -35.50 -1.94
C GLU A 318 17.50 -35.33 -0.46
N ARG A 319 17.02 -34.26 0.19
CA ARG A 319 17.29 -33.99 1.60
C ARG A 319 16.21 -34.48 2.56
N GLU A 320 15.23 -35.22 2.06
CA GLU A 320 14.12 -35.80 2.81
C GLU A 320 13.39 -34.79 3.71
N PHE A 321 13.23 -33.52 3.24
CA PHE A 321 12.40 -32.56 3.94
C PHE A 321 10.93 -32.98 3.88
N LEU A 322 10.21 -32.67 4.97
CA LEU A 322 8.76 -32.80 4.98
C LEU A 322 8.15 -31.83 3.95
N ASN A 323 7.30 -32.35 3.09
CA ASN A 323 6.57 -31.60 2.09
C ASN A 323 5.07 -31.87 2.22
N ILE A 324 4.25 -30.84 2.05
CA ILE A 324 2.80 -30.97 2.05
C ILE A 324 2.30 -30.68 0.65
N ARG A 325 1.66 -31.68 0.05
CA ARG A 325 1.10 -31.58 -1.29
C ARG A 325 -0.42 -31.53 -1.23
N THR A 326 -1.01 -30.51 -1.83
CA THR A 326 -2.46 -30.45 -2.00
C THR A 326 -2.90 -31.34 -3.16
N ILE A 327 -3.74 -32.33 -2.88
CA ILE A 327 -4.28 -33.28 -3.86
C ILE A 327 -5.52 -32.69 -4.49
N SER A 328 -6.47 -32.24 -3.66
CA SER A 328 -7.72 -31.63 -4.12
C SER A 328 -8.20 -30.55 -3.16
N GLU A 329 -8.99 -29.64 -3.70
CA GLU A 329 -9.71 -28.62 -2.91
C GLU A 329 -11.20 -28.73 -3.27
N GLN A 330 -12.05 -28.79 -2.27
CA GLN A 330 -13.49 -28.91 -2.44
C GLN A 330 -14.21 -27.95 -1.50
N VAL A 331 -15.36 -27.44 -1.91
CA VAL A 331 -16.16 -26.50 -1.12
C VAL A 331 -17.56 -27.06 -0.92
N ALA A 332 -18.10 -26.79 0.26
CA ALA A 332 -19.50 -27.03 0.61
C ALA A 332 -20.01 -25.89 1.49
N GLU A 333 -21.26 -25.90 1.88
CA GLU A 333 -21.83 -24.86 2.71
C GLU A 333 -22.94 -25.37 3.63
N PHE A 334 -23.15 -24.64 4.72
CA PHE A 334 -24.25 -24.92 5.66
C PHE A 334 -24.65 -23.65 6.42
N ASP A 335 -25.83 -23.66 6.98
CA ASP A 335 -26.35 -22.59 7.82
C ASP A 335 -25.69 -22.62 9.18
N TYR A 336 -25.21 -21.44 9.65
CA TYR A 336 -24.57 -21.33 10.95
C TYR A 336 -25.01 -20.07 11.69
N ARG A 337 -25.42 -20.25 12.95
CA ARG A 337 -25.70 -19.15 13.85
C ARG A 337 -24.64 -19.15 14.96
N PRO A 338 -23.71 -18.17 14.95
CA PRO A 338 -22.80 -17.98 16.09
C PRO A 338 -23.55 -17.68 17.38
N VAL A 339 -23.02 -18.11 18.52
CA VAL A 339 -23.70 -17.97 19.83
C VAL A 339 -24.06 -16.52 20.15
N ARG A 340 -23.24 -15.56 19.72
CA ARG A 340 -23.45 -14.12 19.97
C ARG A 340 -24.36 -13.43 18.94
N CYS A 341 -24.84 -14.16 17.93
CA CYS A 341 -25.69 -13.63 16.87
C CYS A 341 -27.15 -14.03 17.08
N GLN A 342 -28.07 -13.14 16.71
CA GLN A 342 -29.49 -13.44 16.61
C GLN A 342 -29.82 -14.05 15.24
N LYS A 343 -29.09 -13.66 14.20
CA LYS A 343 -29.28 -14.09 12.82
C LYS A 343 -28.47 -15.35 12.49
N THR A 344 -28.96 -16.09 11.51
CA THR A 344 -28.24 -17.19 10.88
C THR A 344 -27.49 -16.66 9.65
N TYR A 345 -26.27 -17.11 9.49
CA TYR A 345 -25.37 -16.73 8.40
C TYR A 345 -24.98 -17.96 7.59
N ARG A 346 -24.50 -17.73 6.42
CA ARG A 346 -23.97 -18.76 5.53
C ARG A 346 -22.54 -19.08 5.94
N MET A 347 -22.23 -20.35 6.18
CA MET A 347 -20.90 -20.86 6.41
C MET A 347 -20.44 -21.64 5.19
N VAL A 348 -19.41 -21.13 4.52
CA VAL A 348 -18.73 -21.83 3.42
C VAL A 348 -17.53 -22.56 3.99
N VAL A 349 -17.40 -23.84 3.71
CA VAL A 349 -16.28 -24.68 4.14
C VAL A 349 -15.46 -25.10 2.95
N LEU A 350 -14.14 -24.91 3.05
CA LEU A 350 -13.14 -25.42 2.11
C LEU A 350 -12.42 -26.62 2.73
N ARG A 351 -12.58 -27.79 2.11
CA ARG A 351 -11.86 -29.01 2.45
C ARG A 351 -10.64 -29.14 1.55
N LYS A 352 -9.45 -29.23 2.14
CA LYS A 352 -8.20 -29.54 1.42
C LYS A 352 -7.75 -30.95 1.77
N ASN A 353 -7.66 -31.76 0.76
CA ASN A 353 -7.02 -33.08 0.88
C ASN A 353 -5.54 -32.88 0.62
N LEU A 354 -4.73 -33.21 1.60
CA LEU A 354 -3.29 -33.04 1.60
C LEU A 354 -2.61 -34.40 1.74
N THR A 355 -1.46 -34.56 1.10
CA THR A 355 -0.56 -35.70 1.39
C THR A 355 0.72 -35.09 1.99
N VAL A 356 1.15 -35.68 3.11
CA VAL A 356 2.42 -35.35 3.75
C VAL A 356 3.47 -36.33 3.22
N GLU A 357 4.50 -35.80 2.58
CA GLU A 357 5.56 -36.53 1.92
C GLU A 357 6.91 -36.31 2.64
N LYS A 358 7.76 -37.32 2.73
CA LYS A 358 9.16 -37.18 3.17
C LYS A 358 10.05 -37.83 2.11
N GLY A 359 10.81 -37.02 1.39
CA GLY A 359 11.54 -37.49 0.20
C GLY A 359 10.57 -37.98 -0.87
N ASP A 360 10.67 -39.26 -1.25
CA ASP A 360 9.77 -39.93 -2.20
C ASP A 360 8.65 -40.73 -1.50
N LEU A 361 8.63 -40.76 -0.17
CA LEU A 361 7.66 -41.54 0.60
C LEU A 361 6.45 -40.68 0.98
N ALA A 362 5.23 -41.09 0.61
CA ALA A 362 4.00 -40.59 1.18
C ALA A 362 3.83 -41.16 2.59
N LEU A 363 3.73 -40.29 3.60
CA LEU A 363 3.61 -40.71 4.99
C LEU A 363 2.15 -40.94 5.40
N PHE A 364 1.30 -39.98 5.13
CA PHE A 364 -0.15 -40.02 5.43
C PHE A 364 -0.89 -38.94 4.68
N ASP A 365 -2.18 -39.16 4.53
CA ASP A 365 -3.10 -38.17 4.03
C ASP A 365 -3.72 -37.37 5.21
N ASP A 366 -3.91 -36.07 5.03
CA ASP A 366 -4.46 -35.16 6.01
C ASP A 366 -5.59 -34.34 5.38
N ILE A 367 -6.68 -34.13 6.11
CA ILE A 367 -7.82 -33.32 5.67
C ILE A 367 -7.85 -32.07 6.52
N ARG A 368 -7.74 -30.90 5.87
CA ARG A 368 -7.84 -29.61 6.56
C ARG A 368 -9.07 -28.85 6.09
N TYR A 369 -9.81 -28.32 7.07
CA TYR A 369 -10.97 -27.50 6.87
C TYR A 369 -10.65 -26.04 7.09
N PHE A 370 -11.18 -25.15 6.22
CA PHE A 370 -11.13 -23.71 6.34
C PHE A 370 -12.55 -23.18 6.22
N PHE A 371 -12.96 -22.34 7.14
CA PHE A 371 -14.32 -21.86 7.23
C PHE A 371 -14.40 -20.37 6.91
N TYR A 372 -15.45 -19.97 6.21
CA TYR A 372 -15.74 -18.59 5.85
C TYR A 372 -17.17 -18.24 6.18
N ILE A 373 -17.38 -17.28 7.11
CA ILE A 373 -18.72 -16.80 7.45
C ILE A 373 -19.07 -15.58 6.60
N THR A 374 -20.28 -15.55 6.05
CA THR A 374 -20.77 -14.47 5.20
C THR A 374 -22.27 -14.26 5.35
N ASN A 375 -22.74 -13.04 5.09
CA ASN A 375 -24.14 -12.70 4.93
C ASN A 375 -24.56 -12.63 3.44
N ASP A 376 -23.69 -12.97 2.51
CA ASP A 376 -24.01 -13.02 1.09
C ASP A 376 -24.50 -14.41 0.69
N TRP A 377 -25.73 -14.45 0.16
CA TRP A 377 -26.41 -15.66 -0.31
C TRP A 377 -26.43 -15.76 -1.84
N ILE A 378 -25.81 -14.80 -2.56
CA ILE A 378 -25.87 -14.71 -4.02
C ILE A 378 -24.65 -15.33 -4.68
N MET A 379 -23.44 -15.03 -4.15
CA MET A 379 -22.21 -15.59 -4.66
C MET A 379 -22.17 -17.10 -4.42
N THR A 380 -21.62 -17.87 -5.36
CA THR A 380 -21.37 -19.29 -5.17
C THR A 380 -20.32 -19.55 -4.10
N ALA A 381 -20.28 -20.75 -3.50
CA ALA A 381 -19.29 -21.11 -2.50
C ALA A 381 -17.83 -20.96 -3.01
N PRO A 382 -17.48 -21.39 -4.25
CA PRO A 382 -16.20 -21.06 -4.83
C PRO A 382 -15.88 -19.57 -4.92
N GLU A 383 -16.86 -18.74 -5.29
CA GLU A 383 -16.68 -17.28 -5.38
C GLU A 383 -16.41 -16.65 -4.03
N ILE A 384 -17.07 -17.08 -2.95
CA ILE A 384 -16.77 -16.64 -1.58
C ILE A 384 -15.33 -16.96 -1.21
N VAL A 385 -14.85 -18.19 -1.49
CA VAL A 385 -13.46 -18.58 -1.22
C VAL A 385 -12.48 -17.74 -2.03
N TYR A 386 -12.76 -17.48 -3.32
CA TYR A 386 -11.92 -16.61 -4.15
C TYR A 386 -11.92 -15.17 -3.65
N PHE A 387 -13.07 -14.65 -3.25
CA PHE A 387 -13.21 -13.30 -2.72
C PHE A 387 -12.41 -13.13 -1.42
N SER A 388 -12.51 -14.08 -0.49
CA SER A 388 -11.71 -14.09 0.73
C SER A 388 -10.21 -14.17 0.43
N ASN A 389 -9.79 -15.11 -0.43
CA ASN A 389 -8.37 -15.30 -0.78
C ASN A 389 -7.76 -14.10 -1.55
N ALA A 390 -8.57 -13.28 -2.22
CA ALA A 390 -8.10 -12.04 -2.85
C ALA A 390 -7.59 -11.01 -1.82
N ARG A 391 -7.73 -11.28 -0.52
CA ARG A 391 -7.08 -10.55 0.59
C ARG A 391 -5.55 -10.59 0.51
N CYS A 392 -4.95 -11.61 -0.11
CA CYS A 392 -3.50 -11.66 -0.32
C CYS A 392 -2.92 -10.40 -1.02
N ASP A 393 -3.73 -9.64 -1.77
CA ASP A 393 -3.30 -8.35 -2.30
C ASP A 393 -3.09 -7.32 -1.19
N HIS A 394 -3.79 -7.42 -0.05
CA HIS A 394 -3.64 -6.56 1.11
C HIS A 394 -2.33 -6.83 1.87
N GLU A 395 -1.91 -8.09 1.96
CA GLU A 395 -0.61 -8.46 2.52
C GLU A 395 0.54 -7.78 1.76
N ASN A 396 0.42 -7.69 0.41
CA ASN A 396 1.39 -6.94 -0.39
C ASN A 396 1.33 -5.42 -0.10
N ASP A 397 0.15 -4.87 0.19
CA ASP A 397 0.03 -3.45 0.54
C ASP A 397 0.67 -3.17 1.92
N ILE A 398 0.47 -4.04 2.89
CA ILE A 398 1.13 -3.98 4.20
C ILE A 398 2.67 -4.08 4.03
N GLU A 399 3.13 -4.99 3.19
CA GLU A 399 4.57 -5.10 2.87
C GLU A 399 5.13 -3.80 2.27
N GLN A 400 4.35 -3.11 1.43
CA GLN A 400 4.75 -1.81 0.90
C GLN A 400 4.76 -0.72 1.98
N LEU A 401 3.84 -0.74 2.96
CA LEU A 401 3.87 0.16 4.11
C LEU A 401 5.10 -0.08 4.98
N LYS A 402 5.50 -1.34 5.19
CA LYS A 402 6.69 -1.72 5.95
C LYS A 402 7.99 -1.38 5.22
N ASN A 403 8.22 -1.97 4.05
CA ASN A 403 9.50 -2.00 3.35
C ASN A 403 9.54 -1.11 2.09
N GLY A 404 8.39 -0.69 1.58
CA GLY A 404 8.32 0.22 0.43
C GLY A 404 8.49 1.67 0.81
N ILE A 405 7.82 2.12 1.86
CA ILE A 405 7.81 3.50 2.36
C ILE A 405 8.40 3.65 3.76
N ASN A 406 8.75 2.56 4.43
CA ASN A 406 9.28 2.52 5.80
C ASN A 406 8.39 3.24 6.85
N ALA A 407 7.07 3.27 6.64
CA ALA A 407 6.14 3.91 7.58
C ALA A 407 6.14 3.22 8.96
N MET A 408 6.51 1.95 9.01
CA MET A 408 6.57 1.16 10.24
C MET A 408 7.98 1.07 10.82
N ARG A 409 8.87 2.02 10.52
CA ARG A 409 10.25 2.04 11.06
C ARG A 409 10.32 2.40 12.54
N MET A 410 9.28 3.10 13.06
CA MET A 410 9.18 3.48 14.47
C MET A 410 10.40 4.28 14.96
N PRO A 411 10.66 5.51 14.46
CA PRO A 411 11.92 6.22 14.67
C PRO A 411 12.06 6.85 16.06
N VAL A 412 10.98 6.97 16.83
CA VAL A 412 10.94 7.65 18.14
C VAL A 412 10.69 6.66 19.28
N ASN A 413 10.72 7.14 20.53
CA ASN A 413 10.70 6.27 21.70
C ASN A 413 9.31 5.95 22.26
N ASP A 414 8.30 6.76 22.00
CA ASP A 414 6.96 6.54 22.53
C ASP A 414 5.97 6.00 21.50
N LEU A 415 4.92 5.34 21.99
CA LEU A 415 3.92 4.66 21.17
C LEU A 415 3.15 5.62 20.26
N LEU A 416 2.73 6.76 20.79
CA LEU A 416 1.90 7.73 20.06
C LEU A 416 2.69 8.46 18.98
N SER A 417 3.93 8.87 19.27
CA SER A 417 4.80 9.51 18.29
C SER A 417 5.13 8.56 17.12
N ASN A 418 5.34 7.29 17.41
CA ASN A 418 5.52 6.26 16.38
C ASN A 418 4.23 6.04 15.58
N TRP A 419 3.06 6.14 16.21
CA TRP A 419 1.79 6.07 15.52
C TRP A 419 1.60 7.28 14.58
N ALA A 420 1.87 8.49 15.06
CA ALA A 420 1.84 9.70 14.23
C ALA A 420 2.79 9.57 13.02
N TYR A 421 4.05 9.13 13.25
CA TYR A 421 4.99 8.88 12.17
C TYR A 421 4.47 7.87 11.14
N MET A 422 3.89 6.76 11.60
CA MET A 422 3.33 5.71 10.74
C MET A 422 2.22 6.27 9.84
N VAL A 423 1.32 7.08 10.38
CA VAL A 423 0.23 7.73 9.63
C VAL A 423 0.81 8.72 8.61
N ILE A 424 1.73 9.62 9.03
CA ILE A 424 2.34 10.61 8.14
C ILE A 424 3.20 9.93 7.05
N GLY A 425 3.99 8.92 7.41
CA GLY A 425 4.75 8.15 6.42
C GLY A 425 3.86 7.47 5.39
N SER A 426 2.72 6.93 5.81
CA SER A 426 1.74 6.30 4.93
C SER A 426 1.06 7.28 3.95
N LEU A 427 1.08 8.57 4.26
CA LEU A 427 0.55 9.60 3.38
C LEU A 427 1.25 9.62 2.02
N ALA A 428 2.56 9.28 1.96
CA ALA A 428 3.27 9.14 0.70
C ALA A 428 2.64 8.07 -0.22
N TRP A 429 2.14 6.97 0.36
CA TRP A 429 1.39 5.94 -0.36
C TRP A 429 0.01 6.44 -0.80
N ASN A 430 -0.69 7.16 0.05
CA ASN A 430 -1.97 7.79 -0.31
C ASN A 430 -1.78 8.80 -1.44
N MET A 431 -0.75 9.63 -1.41
CA MET A 431 -0.42 10.57 -2.49
C MET A 431 -0.12 9.86 -3.82
N LYS A 432 0.54 8.69 -3.78
CA LYS A 432 0.72 7.83 -4.96
C LYS A 432 -0.64 7.39 -5.52
N ALA A 433 -1.56 6.96 -4.66
CA ALA A 433 -2.89 6.52 -5.05
C ALA A 433 -3.68 7.69 -5.68
N TRP A 434 -3.68 8.86 -5.05
CA TRP A 434 -4.34 10.06 -5.58
C TRP A 434 -3.76 10.50 -6.92
N TYR A 435 -2.43 10.49 -7.07
CA TYR A 435 -1.78 10.74 -8.36
C TYR A 435 -2.24 9.73 -9.42
N GLY A 436 -2.35 8.46 -9.05
CA GLY A 436 -2.90 7.41 -9.90
C GLY A 436 -4.35 7.71 -10.29
N LEU A 437 -5.22 7.99 -9.33
CA LEU A 437 -6.64 8.30 -9.54
C LEU A 437 -6.84 9.50 -10.48
N LEU A 438 -6.01 10.53 -10.35
CA LEU A 438 -6.05 11.74 -11.19
C LEU A 438 -5.37 11.60 -12.55
N THR A 439 -4.76 10.43 -12.83
CA THR A 439 -4.17 10.12 -14.12
C THR A 439 -5.26 9.88 -15.18
N PRO A 440 -5.30 10.63 -16.30
CA PRO A 440 -6.38 10.53 -17.29
C PRO A 440 -6.45 9.16 -18.00
N ASN A 441 -5.30 8.53 -18.25
CA ASN A 441 -5.24 7.22 -18.91
C ASN A 441 -5.68 6.11 -17.94
N LYS A 442 -6.83 5.46 -18.22
CA LYS A 442 -7.42 4.41 -17.37
C LYS A 442 -6.46 3.23 -17.13
N ALA A 443 -5.76 2.75 -18.15
CA ALA A 443 -4.83 1.62 -18.01
C ALA A 443 -3.63 2.00 -17.15
N LEU A 444 -3.08 3.21 -17.34
CA LEU A 444 -1.97 3.72 -16.54
C LEU A 444 -2.41 4.02 -15.09
N ARG A 445 -3.63 4.56 -14.89
CA ARG A 445 -4.24 4.75 -13.56
C ARG A 445 -4.20 3.45 -12.77
N HIS A 446 -4.77 2.38 -13.33
CA HIS A 446 -4.78 1.06 -12.70
C HIS A 446 -3.35 0.53 -12.44
N GLN A 447 -2.43 0.76 -13.38
CA GLN A 447 -1.03 0.38 -13.21
C GLN A 447 -0.36 1.15 -12.06
N ILE A 448 -0.58 2.46 -11.93
CA ILE A 448 0.03 3.29 -10.86
C ILE A 448 -0.51 2.86 -9.49
N ILE A 449 -1.82 2.66 -9.35
CA ILE A 449 -2.45 2.23 -8.09
C ILE A 449 -1.80 0.93 -7.60
N ARG A 450 -1.58 -0.04 -8.49
CA ARG A 450 -0.99 -1.36 -8.18
C ARG A 450 0.54 -1.39 -8.18
N MET A 451 1.17 -0.30 -8.56
CA MET A 451 2.63 -0.22 -8.64
C MET A 451 3.26 -0.23 -7.26
N GLU A 452 4.33 -1.00 -7.09
CA GLU A 452 5.19 -0.91 -5.91
C GLU A 452 5.72 0.51 -5.74
N PHE A 453 5.89 0.96 -4.50
CA PHE A 453 6.27 2.33 -4.21
C PHE A 453 7.62 2.72 -4.80
N LYS A 454 8.62 1.86 -4.65
CA LYS A 454 9.96 2.08 -5.23
C LYS A 454 9.92 2.26 -6.76
N ARG A 455 9.07 1.49 -7.44
CA ARG A 455 8.85 1.66 -8.88
C ARG A 455 8.15 2.97 -9.21
N PHE A 456 7.15 3.37 -8.40
CA PHE A 456 6.45 4.64 -8.57
C PHE A 456 7.41 5.83 -8.45
N ILE A 457 8.19 5.90 -7.35
CA ILE A 457 9.13 7.01 -7.17
C ILE A 457 10.18 7.06 -8.27
N ASN A 458 10.74 5.93 -8.70
CA ASN A 458 11.71 5.86 -9.77
C ASN A 458 11.14 6.25 -11.13
N THR A 459 9.83 6.11 -11.32
CA THR A 459 9.16 6.40 -12.60
C THR A 459 8.63 7.84 -12.67
N PHE A 460 8.00 8.33 -11.59
CA PHE A 460 7.24 9.57 -11.59
C PHE A 460 7.82 10.67 -10.69
N ILE A 461 8.63 10.32 -9.68
CA ILE A 461 9.22 11.29 -8.75
C ILE A 461 10.68 11.54 -9.08
N LYS A 462 11.53 10.51 -9.11
CA LYS A 462 12.97 10.63 -9.39
C LYS A 462 13.23 10.95 -10.88
N ILE A 463 12.80 12.15 -11.29
CA ILE A 463 13.03 12.71 -12.62
C ILE A 463 13.96 13.90 -12.45
N PRO A 464 15.26 13.78 -12.79
CA PRO A 464 16.21 14.88 -12.62
C PRO A 464 15.75 16.13 -13.36
N CYS A 465 15.81 17.27 -12.70
CA CYS A 465 15.44 18.54 -13.29
C CYS A 465 16.28 19.70 -12.74
N ILE A 466 16.38 20.74 -13.52
CA ILE A 466 16.92 22.04 -13.15
C ILE A 466 15.74 22.91 -12.71
N ILE A 467 15.88 23.58 -11.56
CA ILE A 467 14.91 24.55 -11.04
C ILE A 467 15.28 25.93 -11.59
N ILE A 468 14.29 26.66 -12.07
CA ILE A 468 14.47 28.02 -12.59
C ILE A 468 13.36 28.87 -12.03
N LYS A 469 13.73 29.84 -11.24
CA LYS A 469 12.84 30.86 -10.68
C LYS A 469 12.85 32.09 -11.58
N THR A 470 11.70 32.55 -11.92
CA THR A 470 11.50 33.83 -12.63
C THR A 470 10.47 34.63 -11.83
N GLY A 471 10.38 35.96 -12.02
CA GLY A 471 9.50 36.81 -11.23
C GLY A 471 8.02 36.35 -11.14
N ARG A 472 7.55 35.48 -12.02
CA ARG A 472 6.16 34.98 -12.04
C ARG A 472 6.01 33.46 -12.18
N ARG A 473 7.11 32.70 -12.28
CA ARG A 473 7.03 31.26 -12.59
C ARG A 473 8.19 30.49 -11.98
N LEU A 474 7.85 29.37 -11.36
CA LEU A 474 8.78 28.32 -11.01
C LEU A 474 8.76 27.25 -12.10
N ILE A 475 9.90 27.00 -12.72
CA ILE A 475 10.02 26.11 -13.89
C ILE A 475 10.87 24.91 -13.53
N TYR A 476 10.27 23.73 -13.54
CA TYR A 476 10.97 22.46 -13.48
C TYR A 476 11.39 22.04 -14.89
N ARG A 477 12.66 22.21 -15.23
CA ARG A 477 13.21 21.84 -16.53
C ARG A 477 13.75 20.41 -16.47
N LEU A 478 12.91 19.42 -16.84
CA LEU A 478 13.29 18.02 -16.81
C LEU A 478 14.48 17.73 -17.74
N VAL A 479 15.56 17.16 -17.19
CA VAL A 479 16.76 16.76 -17.94
C VAL A 479 16.79 15.26 -18.22
N GLY A 480 16.10 14.46 -17.40
CA GLY A 480 15.93 13.03 -17.60
C GLY A 480 14.86 12.67 -18.64
N TYR A 481 14.89 11.43 -19.08
CA TYR A 481 13.85 10.82 -19.93
C TYR A 481 13.57 9.40 -19.44
N ASN A 482 12.28 9.08 -19.30
CA ASN A 482 11.80 7.71 -19.22
C ASN A 482 10.59 7.51 -20.14
N SER A 483 10.15 6.27 -20.33
CA SER A 483 9.02 5.95 -21.23
C SER A 483 7.70 6.60 -20.79
N TYR A 484 7.55 6.95 -19.52
CA TYR A 484 6.36 7.54 -18.91
C TYR A 484 6.37 9.08 -18.91
N THR A 485 7.45 9.73 -19.37
CA THR A 485 7.55 11.21 -19.33
C THR A 485 6.38 11.91 -20.04
N LYS A 486 5.87 11.33 -21.13
CA LYS A 486 4.69 11.87 -21.83
C LYS A 486 3.43 11.81 -20.96
N ASP A 487 3.25 10.72 -20.26
CA ASP A 487 2.09 10.51 -19.40
C ASP A 487 2.21 11.35 -18.12
N PHE A 488 3.41 11.53 -17.58
CA PHE A 488 3.69 12.48 -16.51
C PHE A 488 3.18 13.89 -16.88
N PHE A 489 3.52 14.41 -18.06
CA PHE A 489 3.03 15.73 -18.51
C PHE A 489 1.50 15.78 -18.65
N LYS A 490 0.87 14.69 -19.11
CA LYS A 490 -0.59 14.62 -19.23
C LYS A 490 -1.25 14.65 -17.84
N THR A 491 -0.74 13.84 -16.89
CA THR A 491 -1.24 13.80 -15.52
C THR A 491 -1.05 15.15 -14.83
N PHE A 492 0.13 15.75 -14.95
CA PHE A 492 0.38 17.08 -14.40
C PHE A 492 -0.56 18.16 -14.98
N SER A 493 -0.83 18.09 -16.29
CA SER A 493 -1.80 19.01 -16.91
C SER A 493 -3.21 18.80 -16.36
N ALA A 494 -3.64 17.56 -16.12
CA ALA A 494 -4.93 17.26 -15.52
C ALA A 494 -5.00 17.78 -14.07
N ILE A 495 -3.97 17.53 -13.27
CA ILE A 495 -3.88 18.04 -11.88
C ILE A 495 -3.97 19.57 -11.86
N LYS A 496 -3.31 20.29 -12.76
CA LYS A 496 -3.38 21.76 -12.81
C LYS A 496 -4.78 22.31 -13.10
N LEU A 497 -5.58 21.55 -13.85
CA LEU A 497 -6.94 21.92 -14.22
C LEU A 497 -8.00 21.53 -13.18
N LEU A 498 -7.61 20.87 -12.09
CA LEU A 498 -8.54 20.51 -11.02
C LEU A 498 -9.17 21.79 -10.45
N GLN A 499 -10.48 21.78 -10.39
CA GLN A 499 -11.31 22.71 -9.64
C GLN A 499 -11.97 21.89 -8.53
N LEU A 500 -11.87 22.36 -7.29
CA LEU A 500 -12.71 21.87 -6.19
C LEU A 500 -14.02 22.67 -6.30
N GLU A 501 -15.10 21.96 -6.41
CA GLU A 501 -16.46 22.50 -6.29
C GLU A 501 -16.78 22.73 -4.83
#